data_88b1a1e983de579190e12d6063a234af
#
_entry.id   88b1a1e983de579190e12d6063a234af
#
_cell.length_a   1.000
_cell.length_b   1.000
_cell.length_c   1.000
_cell.angle_alpha   90.00
_cell.angle_beta   90.00
_cell.angle_gamma   90.00
#
_symmetry.space_group_name_H-M   'P 1'
#
loop_
_entity.id
_entity.type
_entity.pdbx_description
1 polymer ?
#
loop_
_entity_poly.entity_id
_entity_poly.type
_entity_poly.pdbx_seq_one_letter_code
_entity_poly.pdbx_strand_id
1 'polypeptide(L)'
;FKRQIMYGGPVTLTDKRIIRYFMTIPEAAQLVLTSGAFAKHGELFVLDMGKPVHILELAENMIRLSGFEPYRDIDIVETGLRPGEKLYEELLVKTEELDRTDNAQIFVERDKPLDPAKIAEKLEILAKAAATDDDETCRRALKQTVETFRDPEEVNACAAQAREMQEVQ
;
A
#
# COMPACT_ATOMS: atom_id res chain seq x y z
N PHE A 1 -17.83 2.56 4.25
CA PHE A 1 -18.50 3.87 4.17
C PHE A 1 -19.97 3.74 3.79
N LYS A 2 -20.34 3.08 2.65
CA LYS A 2 -21.74 2.96 2.20
C LYS A 2 -22.68 2.48 3.32
N ARG A 3 -22.30 1.43 4.06
CA ARG A 3 -23.11 0.91 5.17
C ARG A 3 -23.22 1.91 6.34
N GLN A 4 -22.13 2.59 6.70
CA GLN A 4 -22.13 3.60 7.76
C GLN A 4 -23.05 4.78 7.40
N ILE A 5 -22.99 5.27 6.16
CA ILE A 5 -23.86 6.34 5.67
C ILE A 5 -25.33 5.90 5.71
N MET A 6 -25.63 4.67 5.29
CA MET A 6 -27.00 4.13 5.28
C MET A 6 -27.62 4.05 6.69
N TYR A 7 -26.79 3.88 7.73
CA TYR A 7 -27.23 3.84 9.13
C TYR A 7 -27.14 5.21 9.83
N GLY A 8 -26.91 6.30 9.11
CA GLY A 8 -26.86 7.65 9.67
C GLY A 8 -25.48 8.08 10.22
N GLY A 9 -24.45 7.32 9.93
CA GLY A 9 -23.06 7.63 10.34
C GLY A 9 -22.72 7.19 11.77
N PRO A 10 -21.58 7.68 12.32
CA PRO A 10 -20.56 8.41 11.60
C PRO A 10 -19.79 7.53 10.60
N VAL A 11 -19.20 8.16 9.57
CA VAL A 11 -18.20 7.51 8.73
C VAL A 11 -16.86 7.53 9.46
N THR A 12 -16.20 6.38 9.57
CA THR A 12 -14.93 6.28 10.27
C THR A 12 -13.76 6.06 9.31
N LEU A 13 -12.66 6.75 9.56
CA LEU A 13 -11.38 6.53 8.90
C LEU A 13 -10.26 6.50 9.95
N THR A 14 -9.13 5.91 9.63
CA THR A 14 -8.06 5.75 10.60
C THR A 14 -7.21 7.01 10.77
N ASP A 15 -7.01 7.77 9.68
CA ASP A 15 -6.33 9.07 9.71
C ASP A 15 -6.72 9.87 8.45
N LYS A 16 -6.96 11.17 8.58
CA LYS A 16 -7.35 12.05 7.45
C LYS A 16 -6.30 12.17 6.35
N ARG A 17 -5.03 11.94 6.70
CA ARG A 17 -3.89 12.02 5.78
C ARG A 17 -3.73 10.79 4.90
N ILE A 18 -4.46 9.69 5.18
CA ILE A 18 -4.31 8.43 4.46
C ILE A 18 -4.62 8.60 2.99
N ILE A 19 -3.73 8.09 2.17
CA ILE A 19 -3.94 7.90 0.75
C ILE A 19 -3.89 6.41 0.39
N ARG A 20 -4.66 6.00 -0.62
CA ARG A 20 -4.64 4.63 -1.15
C ARG A 20 -4.81 4.68 -2.67
N TYR A 21 -4.30 3.64 -3.31
CA TYR A 21 -4.54 3.40 -4.72
C TYR A 21 -5.79 2.52 -4.86
N PHE A 22 -6.58 2.81 -5.88
CA PHE A 22 -7.80 2.06 -6.18
C PHE A 22 -7.79 1.57 -7.62
N MET A 23 -8.27 0.36 -7.79
CA MET A 23 -8.53 -0.23 -9.08
C MET A 23 -9.86 -1.00 -8.99
N THR A 24 -10.68 -0.93 -10.02
CA THR A 24 -11.91 -1.69 -10.06
C THR A 24 -11.62 -3.19 -10.21
N ILE A 25 -12.49 -4.04 -9.69
CA ILE A 25 -12.31 -5.51 -9.80
C ILE A 25 -12.24 -5.97 -11.25
N PRO A 26 -13.11 -5.51 -12.18
CA PRO A 26 -13.00 -5.88 -13.58
C PRO A 26 -11.67 -5.43 -14.23
N GLU A 27 -11.20 -4.22 -13.93
CA GLU A 27 -9.93 -3.71 -14.42
C GLU A 27 -8.76 -4.55 -13.91
N ALA A 28 -8.69 -4.83 -12.61
CA ALA A 28 -7.66 -5.68 -12.03
C ALA A 28 -7.66 -7.08 -12.65
N ALA A 29 -8.84 -7.69 -12.79
CA ALA A 29 -8.97 -9.02 -13.40
C ALA A 29 -8.49 -9.02 -14.86
N GLN A 30 -8.85 -8.00 -15.64
CA GLN A 30 -8.42 -7.87 -17.04
C GLN A 30 -6.89 -7.70 -17.14
N LEU A 31 -6.28 -6.87 -16.30
CA LEU A 31 -4.83 -6.66 -16.29
C LEU A 31 -4.07 -7.93 -15.89
N VAL A 32 -4.58 -8.71 -14.91
CA VAL A 32 -4.00 -10.01 -14.56
C VAL A 32 -4.06 -11.00 -15.72
N LEU A 33 -5.20 -11.10 -16.42
CA LEU A 33 -5.33 -11.97 -17.59
C LEU A 33 -4.39 -11.53 -18.72
N THR A 34 -4.26 -10.22 -18.94
CA THR A 34 -3.35 -9.65 -19.94
C THR A 34 -1.89 -9.93 -19.57
N SER A 35 -1.51 -9.78 -18.31
CA SER A 35 -0.17 -10.13 -17.81
C SER A 35 0.13 -11.61 -18.06
N GLY A 36 -0.84 -12.49 -17.80
CA GLY A 36 -0.72 -13.92 -18.09
C GLY A 36 -0.49 -14.22 -19.57
N ALA A 37 -1.05 -13.41 -20.48
CA ALA A 37 -0.81 -13.56 -21.92
C ALA A 37 0.60 -13.10 -22.36
N PHE A 38 1.21 -12.17 -21.60
CA PHE A 38 2.60 -11.74 -21.84
C PHE A 38 3.64 -12.67 -21.20
N ALA A 39 3.24 -13.43 -20.19
CA ALA A 39 4.14 -14.27 -19.42
C ALA A 39 4.76 -15.39 -20.28
N LYS A 40 6.08 -15.56 -20.15
CA LYS A 40 6.87 -16.61 -20.82
C LYS A 40 7.50 -17.57 -19.83
N HIS A 41 7.85 -17.06 -18.66
CA HIS A 41 8.55 -17.80 -17.61
C HIS A 41 7.98 -17.42 -16.23
N GLY A 42 8.82 -16.91 -15.33
CA GLY A 42 8.48 -16.52 -13.97
C GLY A 42 8.57 -15.01 -13.75
N GLU A 43 8.21 -14.21 -14.74
CA GLU A 43 8.29 -12.75 -14.68
C GLU A 43 7.38 -12.19 -13.58
N LEU A 44 7.83 -11.15 -12.92
CA LEU A 44 7.01 -10.35 -12.02
C LEU A 44 6.43 -9.16 -12.78
N PHE A 45 5.11 -9.15 -12.94
CA PHE A 45 4.39 -8.03 -13.54
C PHE A 45 3.94 -7.04 -12.47
N VAL A 46 4.12 -5.76 -12.75
CA VAL A 46 3.73 -4.65 -11.88
C VAL A 46 2.68 -3.81 -12.61
N LEU A 47 1.55 -3.58 -11.95
CA LEU A 47 0.46 -2.81 -12.53
C LEU A 47 0.58 -1.33 -12.17
N ASP A 48 0.31 -0.46 -13.15
CA ASP A 48 0.15 0.96 -12.89
C ASP A 48 -1.17 1.20 -12.15
N MET A 49 -1.07 1.64 -10.92
CA MET A 49 -2.22 1.92 -10.07
C MET A 49 -2.82 3.32 -10.28
N GLY A 50 -2.26 4.10 -11.20
CA GLY A 50 -2.70 5.45 -11.49
C GLY A 50 -2.43 6.43 -10.34
N LYS A 51 -3.39 7.35 -10.10
CA LYS A 51 -3.24 8.38 -9.06
C LYS A 51 -3.73 7.88 -7.70
N PRO A 52 -3.02 8.24 -6.63
CA PRO A 52 -3.49 7.96 -5.27
C PRO A 52 -4.72 8.80 -4.94
N VAL A 53 -5.59 8.26 -4.09
CA VAL A 53 -6.83 8.89 -3.63
C VAL A 53 -6.77 9.13 -2.14
N HIS A 54 -7.10 10.34 -1.69
CA HIS A 54 -7.31 10.65 -0.28
C HIS A 54 -8.57 9.97 0.24
N ILE A 55 -8.42 9.20 1.32
CA ILE A 55 -9.56 8.47 1.90
C ILE A 55 -10.61 9.42 2.47
N LEU A 56 -10.18 10.58 2.99
CA LEU A 56 -11.09 11.63 3.44
C LEU A 56 -11.96 12.15 2.30
N GLU A 57 -11.36 12.52 1.16
CA GLU A 57 -12.10 12.99 -0.02
C GLU A 57 -13.08 11.93 -0.55
N LEU A 58 -12.65 10.66 -0.54
CA LEU A 58 -13.53 9.55 -0.90
C LEU A 58 -14.73 9.47 0.03
N ALA A 59 -14.52 9.58 1.35
CA ALA A 59 -15.58 9.55 2.34
C ALA A 59 -16.56 10.70 2.15
N GLU A 60 -16.08 11.93 2.00
CA GLU A 60 -16.91 13.13 1.75
C GLU A 60 -17.72 12.99 0.46
N ASN A 61 -17.08 12.56 -0.63
CA ASN A 61 -17.75 12.38 -1.91
C ASN A 61 -18.84 11.29 -1.82
N MET A 62 -18.60 10.20 -1.09
CA MET A 62 -19.62 9.16 -0.87
C MET A 62 -20.81 9.68 -0.07
N ILE A 63 -20.59 10.54 0.93
CA ILE A 63 -21.66 11.18 1.70
C ILE A 63 -22.48 12.10 0.79
N ARG A 64 -21.82 12.98 0.00
CA ARG A 64 -22.50 13.88 -0.94
C ARG A 64 -23.32 13.13 -1.99
N LEU A 65 -22.73 12.08 -2.58
CA LEU A 65 -23.42 11.23 -3.57
C LEU A 65 -24.62 10.44 -2.97
N SER A 66 -24.63 10.29 -1.65
CA SER A 66 -25.76 9.68 -0.93
C SER A 66 -26.85 10.70 -0.56
N GLY A 67 -26.70 11.97 -0.95
CA GLY A 67 -27.68 13.03 -0.70
C GLY A 67 -27.54 13.74 0.65
N PHE A 68 -26.41 13.55 1.34
CA PHE A 68 -26.13 14.15 2.64
C PHE A 68 -24.96 15.15 2.55
N GLU A 69 -24.86 16.04 3.54
CA GLU A 69 -23.75 16.98 3.66
C GLU A 69 -22.76 16.48 4.72
N PRO A 70 -21.44 16.32 4.37
CA PRO A 70 -20.40 15.95 5.32
C PRO A 70 -20.36 16.93 6.50
N TYR A 71 -20.12 16.40 7.69
CA TYR A 71 -20.02 17.14 8.98
C TYR A 71 -21.30 17.85 9.45
N ARG A 72 -22.33 17.96 8.59
CA ARG A 72 -23.63 18.48 8.98
C ARG A 72 -24.66 17.38 9.20
N ASP A 73 -24.79 16.48 8.25
CA ASP A 73 -25.76 15.38 8.30
C ASP A 73 -25.09 14.06 8.69
N ILE A 74 -23.83 13.85 8.28
CA ILE A 74 -23.02 12.66 8.58
C ILE A 74 -21.62 13.13 9.01
N ASP A 75 -21.24 12.81 10.23
CA ASP A 75 -19.91 13.07 10.75
C ASP A 75 -18.86 12.11 10.19
N ILE A 76 -17.62 12.62 10.10
CA ILE A 76 -16.42 11.82 9.77
C ILE A 76 -15.50 11.81 10.98
N VAL A 77 -15.24 10.63 11.53
CA VAL A 77 -14.49 10.44 12.77
C VAL A 77 -13.19 9.69 12.51
N GLU A 78 -12.09 10.20 13.05
CA GLU A 78 -10.80 9.52 13.07
C GLU A 78 -10.72 8.52 14.22
N THR A 79 -10.32 7.27 13.91
CA THR A 79 -10.21 6.20 14.89
C THR A 79 -8.78 5.92 15.34
N GLY A 80 -7.80 6.57 14.71
CA GLY A 80 -6.37 6.31 14.90
C GLY A 80 -5.83 5.22 13.97
N LEU A 81 -4.55 5.30 13.66
CA LEU A 81 -3.85 4.30 12.87
C LEU A 81 -3.77 2.97 13.62
N ARG A 82 -3.96 1.87 12.92
CA ARG A 82 -3.72 0.53 13.46
C ARG A 82 -2.22 0.26 13.55
N PRO A 83 -1.78 -0.63 14.45
CA PRO A 83 -0.38 -1.07 14.46
C PRO A 83 0.06 -1.58 13.08
N GLY A 84 1.14 -1.01 12.55
CA GLY A 84 1.66 -1.36 11.23
C GLY A 84 0.93 -0.75 10.02
N GLU A 85 -0.11 0.06 10.22
CA GLU A 85 -0.79 0.75 9.12
C GLU A 85 0.05 1.93 8.61
N LYS A 86 0.29 1.95 7.29
CA LYS A 86 1.00 3.05 6.63
C LYS A 86 0.04 4.18 6.27
N LEU A 87 0.46 5.41 6.51
CA LEU A 87 -0.26 6.61 6.01
C LEU A 87 -0.26 6.65 4.48
N TYR A 88 0.86 6.29 3.89
CA TYR A 88 1.10 6.32 2.45
C TYR A 88 1.57 4.95 1.98
N GLU A 89 0.97 4.44 0.92
CA GLU A 89 1.46 3.25 0.24
C GLU A 89 2.71 3.61 -0.57
N GLU A 90 3.74 2.80 -0.44
CA GLU A 90 4.94 2.88 -1.27
C GLU A 90 4.76 2.00 -2.51
N LEU A 91 5.07 2.55 -3.67
CA LEU A 91 5.27 1.71 -4.85
C LEU A 91 6.58 0.95 -4.65
N LEU A 92 6.49 -0.36 -4.44
CA LEU A 92 7.60 -1.23 -4.04
C LEU A 92 8.73 -1.33 -5.07
N VAL A 93 8.47 -0.97 -6.32
CA VAL A 93 9.43 -1.11 -7.41
C VAL A 93 9.79 0.27 -7.94
N LYS A 94 11.09 0.57 -7.95
CA LYS A 94 11.59 1.79 -8.58
C LYS A 94 11.31 1.73 -10.09
N THR A 95 10.75 2.78 -10.65
CA THR A 95 10.40 2.87 -12.08
C THR A 95 11.59 2.56 -12.99
N GLU A 96 12.82 2.79 -12.52
CA GLU A 96 14.09 2.52 -13.22
C GLU A 96 14.40 1.02 -13.38
N GLU A 97 13.77 0.17 -12.57
CA GLU A 97 13.94 -1.29 -12.56
C GLU A 97 12.85 -2.01 -13.38
N LEU A 98 11.94 -1.24 -13.98
CA LEU A 98 10.80 -1.76 -14.75
C LEU A 98 11.03 -1.59 -16.25
N ASP A 99 10.69 -2.63 -17.00
CA ASP A 99 10.56 -2.56 -18.46
C ASP A 99 9.07 -2.40 -18.82
N ARG A 100 8.82 -1.68 -19.91
CA ARG A 100 7.46 -1.51 -20.43
C ARG A 100 7.03 -2.74 -21.20
N THR A 101 5.74 -3.06 -21.11
CA THR A 101 5.09 -4.04 -22.02
C THR A 101 4.33 -3.31 -23.12
N ASP A 102 3.70 -4.06 -24.01
CA ASP A 102 2.79 -3.50 -25.04
C ASP A 102 1.52 -2.88 -24.43
N ASN A 103 1.23 -3.16 -23.17
CA ASN A 103 0.16 -2.51 -22.41
C ASN A 103 0.73 -1.43 -21.50
N ALA A 104 0.24 -0.18 -21.68
CA ALA A 104 0.74 0.98 -20.93
C ALA A 104 0.56 0.89 -19.41
N GLN A 105 -0.35 0.04 -18.93
CA GLN A 105 -0.64 -0.16 -17.50
C GLN A 105 0.09 -1.37 -16.90
N ILE A 106 0.87 -2.11 -17.69
CA ILE A 106 1.57 -3.32 -17.25
C ILE A 106 3.07 -3.14 -17.47
N PHE A 107 3.83 -3.24 -16.41
CA PHE A 107 5.28 -3.26 -16.42
C PHE A 107 5.78 -4.64 -16.01
N VAL A 108 7.00 -4.96 -16.38
CA VAL A 108 7.68 -6.18 -15.94
C VAL A 108 8.97 -5.81 -15.21
N GLU A 109 9.20 -6.39 -14.03
CA GLU A 109 10.44 -6.21 -13.30
C GLU A 109 11.57 -6.94 -14.02
N ARG A 110 12.72 -6.26 -14.16
CA ARG A 110 13.91 -6.89 -14.72
C ARG A 110 14.39 -8.02 -13.83
N ASP A 111 14.71 -9.14 -14.44
CA ASP A 111 15.25 -10.29 -13.74
C ASP A 111 16.49 -9.90 -12.92
N LYS A 112 16.42 -10.16 -11.62
CA LYS A 112 17.57 -10.07 -10.72
C LYS A 112 18.05 -11.48 -10.41
N PRO A 113 19.33 -11.80 -10.61
CA PRO A 113 19.84 -13.11 -10.25
C PRO A 113 19.68 -13.33 -8.74
N LEU A 114 18.98 -14.38 -8.39
CA LEU A 114 18.82 -14.80 -7.00
C LEU A 114 19.99 -15.70 -6.61
N ASP A 115 20.56 -15.46 -5.44
CA ASP A 115 21.57 -16.32 -4.83
C ASP A 115 20.87 -17.27 -3.82
N PRO A 116 20.73 -18.56 -4.16
CA PRO A 116 20.03 -19.52 -3.30
C PRO A 116 20.66 -19.66 -1.91
N ALA A 117 21.98 -19.50 -1.81
CA ALA A 117 22.69 -19.62 -0.53
C ALA A 117 22.34 -18.44 0.40
N LYS A 118 22.31 -17.22 -0.12
CA LYS A 118 21.88 -16.05 0.65
C LYS A 118 20.41 -16.11 1.05
N ILE A 119 19.56 -16.63 0.16
CA ILE A 119 18.14 -16.82 0.50
C ILE A 119 18.00 -17.83 1.64
N ALA A 120 18.70 -18.98 1.57
CA ALA A 120 18.67 -19.98 2.63
C ALA A 120 19.13 -19.42 3.98
N GLU A 121 20.22 -18.63 4.00
CA GLU A 121 20.72 -17.96 5.20
C GLU A 121 19.67 -16.99 5.79
N LYS A 122 19.06 -16.13 4.95
CA LYS A 122 18.00 -15.21 5.38
C LYS A 122 16.80 -15.95 5.95
N LEU A 123 16.37 -17.05 5.32
CA LEU A 123 15.26 -17.86 5.81
C LEU A 123 15.58 -18.54 7.15
N GLU A 124 16.82 -18.98 7.36
CA GLU A 124 17.24 -19.57 8.64
C GLU A 124 17.20 -18.53 9.78
N ILE A 125 17.66 -17.30 9.53
CA ILE A 125 17.58 -16.18 10.48
C ILE A 125 16.12 -15.90 10.86
N LEU A 126 15.23 -15.79 9.88
CA LEU A 126 13.81 -15.53 10.10
C LEU A 126 13.12 -16.68 10.83
N ALA A 127 13.43 -17.93 10.49
CA ALA A 127 12.86 -19.10 11.16
C ALA A 127 13.26 -19.17 12.63
N LYS A 128 14.54 -18.86 12.95
CA LYS A 128 15.03 -18.81 14.34
C LYS A 128 14.32 -17.69 15.13
N ALA A 129 14.14 -16.52 14.53
CA ALA A 129 13.44 -15.41 15.17
C ALA A 129 11.97 -15.74 15.42
N ALA A 130 11.26 -16.31 14.44
CA ALA A 130 9.86 -16.70 14.55
C ALA A 130 9.64 -17.75 15.66
N ALA A 131 10.63 -18.61 15.93
CA ALA A 131 10.54 -19.62 16.98
C ALA A 131 10.64 -19.04 18.40
N THR A 132 11.04 -17.78 18.57
CA THR A 132 11.14 -17.13 19.90
C THR A 132 9.82 -16.60 20.43
N ASP A 133 8.80 -16.46 19.57
CA ASP A 133 7.52 -15.81 19.88
C ASP A 133 7.69 -14.39 20.47
N ASP A 134 8.77 -13.69 20.08
CA ASP A 134 9.14 -12.35 20.53
C ASP A 134 9.14 -11.37 19.34
N ASP A 135 8.23 -10.41 19.35
CA ASP A 135 8.03 -9.43 18.29
C ASP A 135 9.29 -8.60 17.99
N GLU A 136 10.04 -8.21 19.03
CA GLU A 136 11.25 -7.40 18.87
C GLU A 136 12.37 -8.19 18.17
N THR A 137 12.53 -9.46 18.51
CA THR A 137 13.47 -10.36 17.84
C THR A 137 13.07 -10.59 16.38
N CYS A 138 11.78 -10.78 16.09
CA CYS A 138 11.27 -10.88 14.73
C CYS A 138 11.50 -9.60 13.93
N ARG A 139 11.25 -8.45 14.52
CA ARG A 139 11.48 -7.13 13.87
C ARG A 139 12.96 -6.91 13.53
N ARG A 140 13.87 -7.25 14.46
CA ARG A 140 15.32 -7.18 14.20
C ARG A 140 15.76 -8.12 13.09
N ALA A 141 15.24 -9.35 13.07
CA ALA A 141 15.54 -10.29 12.00
C ALA A 141 15.05 -9.80 10.64
N LEU A 142 13.86 -9.19 10.57
CA LEU A 142 13.35 -8.54 9.35
C LEU A 142 14.24 -7.39 8.90
N LYS A 143 14.66 -6.49 9.79
CA LYS A 143 15.60 -5.40 9.48
C LYS A 143 16.94 -5.91 8.92
N GLN A 144 17.42 -7.06 9.42
CA GLN A 144 18.67 -7.67 8.98
C GLN A 144 18.56 -8.37 7.62
N THR A 145 17.43 -8.99 7.32
CA THR A 145 17.29 -9.88 6.15
C THR A 145 16.60 -9.23 4.97
N VAL A 146 15.74 -8.23 5.19
CA VAL A 146 14.94 -7.54 4.17
C VAL A 146 15.44 -6.11 4.01
N GLU A 147 16.17 -5.85 2.93
CA GLU A 147 16.81 -4.54 2.67
C GLU A 147 15.79 -3.39 2.59
N THR A 148 14.60 -3.67 2.11
CA THR A 148 13.49 -2.71 1.97
C THR A 148 12.64 -2.57 3.22
N PHE A 149 12.87 -3.37 4.26
CA PHE A 149 12.09 -3.27 5.49
C PHE A 149 12.35 -1.93 6.18
N ARG A 150 11.27 -1.25 6.52
CA ARG A 150 11.27 -0.02 7.32
C ARG A 150 10.25 -0.18 8.44
N ASP A 151 10.54 0.41 9.56
CA ASP A 151 9.58 0.45 10.65
C ASP A 151 8.39 1.34 10.24
N PRO A 152 7.12 0.90 10.39
CA PRO A 152 5.96 1.69 9.99
C PRO A 152 5.90 3.07 10.64
N GLU A 153 6.37 3.20 11.89
CA GLU A 153 6.40 4.48 12.59
C GLU A 153 7.42 5.43 11.97
N GLU A 154 8.62 4.95 11.62
CA GLU A 154 9.65 5.73 10.94
C GLU A 154 9.17 6.20 9.56
N VAL A 155 8.54 5.31 8.79
CA VAL A 155 7.99 5.63 7.46
C VAL A 155 6.91 6.70 7.57
N ASN A 156 5.97 6.54 8.51
CA ASN A 156 4.88 7.49 8.69
C ASN A 156 5.38 8.86 9.15
N ALA A 157 6.38 8.91 10.03
CA ALA A 157 7.00 10.16 10.49
C ALA A 157 7.72 10.88 9.34
N CYS A 158 8.53 10.18 8.57
CA CYS A 158 9.24 10.75 7.40
C CYS A 158 8.26 11.27 6.34
N ALA A 159 7.20 10.53 6.06
CA ALA A 159 6.21 10.90 5.07
C ALA A 159 5.37 12.12 5.50
N ALA A 160 5.06 12.25 6.78
CA ALA A 160 4.39 13.42 7.33
C ALA A 160 5.25 14.68 7.18
N GLN A 161 6.54 14.61 7.55
CA GLN A 161 7.48 15.72 7.42
C GLN A 161 7.69 16.16 5.96
N ALA A 162 7.81 15.21 5.02
CA ALA A 162 7.99 15.52 3.61
C ALA A 162 6.82 16.30 3.01
N ARG A 163 5.59 16.05 3.47
CA ARG A 163 4.41 16.79 3.02
C ARG A 163 4.31 18.19 3.62
N GLU A 164 4.58 18.34 4.91
CA GLU A 164 4.61 19.66 5.54
C GLU A 164 5.58 20.61 4.81
N MET A 165 6.70 20.07 4.29
CA MET A 165 7.65 20.85 3.49
C MET A 165 7.14 21.21 2.08
N GLN A 166 6.22 20.42 1.50
CA GLN A 166 5.63 20.71 0.19
C GLN A 166 4.46 21.67 0.24
N GLU A 167 3.73 21.71 1.36
CA GLU A 167 2.61 22.65 1.56
C GLU A 167 3.08 24.09 1.91
N VAL A 168 4.34 24.27 2.24
CA VAL A 168 4.96 25.58 2.56
C VAL A 168 5.62 26.25 1.33
N GLN A 169 5.63 25.61 0.17
CA GLN A 169 6.10 26.17 -1.11
C GLN A 169 4.91 26.52 -2.02
#